data_0a10271e3bade5c76f1a8e8a72e7a80c
#
_entry.id   0a10271e3bade5c76f1a8e8a72e7a80c
#
_cell.length_a   1.000
_cell.length_b   1.000
_cell.length_c   1.000
_cell.angle_alpha   90.00
_cell.angle_beta   90.00
_cell.angle_gamma   90.00
#
_symmetry.space_group_name_H-M   'P 1'
#
loop_
_entity.id
_entity.type
_entity.pdbx_description
1 polymer ?
#
loop_
_entity_poly.entity_id
_entity_poly.type
_entity_poly.pdbx_seq_one_letter_code
_entity_poly.pdbx_strand_id
1 'polypeptide(L)'
;MSITDRDAAGVYEITRDLGIPGEVEECIQSISRIEMPDDLWLIPAVPVHVGFEWAINELNRVGEVRRLPVPGEVDSKLPNPIRVPSGTVYASFATFVCPDYCSEPEEICTHTGKERPGNLYEVLEGVLASGFDVAVLRSWQLAPGVGGYPGLSLRELLAGIGSKPGRYLVATSCRCHGVMDALEWRTKEE
;
A
#
# COMPACT_ATOMS: atom_id res chain seq x y z
N MET A 1 -4.26 -5.08 19.97
CA MET A 1 -3.10 -4.67 19.15
C MET A 1 -2.01 -5.72 19.32
N SER A 2 -1.32 -6.09 18.26
CA SER A 2 -0.15 -6.96 18.26
C SER A 2 0.91 -6.40 17.31
N ILE A 3 2.15 -6.81 17.47
CA ILE A 3 3.25 -6.44 16.58
C ILE A 3 3.88 -7.69 15.98
N THR A 4 4.30 -7.59 14.72
CA THR A 4 5.04 -8.63 14.02
C THR A 4 6.23 -8.01 13.31
N ASP A 5 7.41 -8.58 13.51
CA ASP A 5 8.64 -8.22 12.81
C ASP A 5 9.56 -9.45 12.76
N ARG A 6 10.48 -9.48 11.82
CA ARG A 6 11.54 -10.51 11.78
C ARG A 6 12.74 -10.19 12.69
N ASP A 7 12.84 -8.98 13.20
CA ASP A 7 13.83 -8.62 14.21
C ASP A 7 13.35 -9.04 15.61
N ALA A 8 13.84 -10.17 16.10
CA ALA A 8 13.48 -10.74 17.39
C ALA A 8 13.81 -9.80 18.57
N ALA A 9 14.90 -9.04 18.50
CA ALA A 9 15.29 -8.11 19.56
C ALA A 9 14.32 -6.93 19.62
N GLY A 10 13.98 -6.33 18.48
CA GLY A 10 13.01 -5.25 18.38
C GLY A 10 11.62 -5.67 18.84
N VAL A 11 11.14 -6.85 18.43
CA VAL A 11 9.85 -7.40 18.90
C VAL A 11 9.87 -7.55 20.43
N TYR A 12 10.91 -8.16 20.99
CA TYR A 12 11.01 -8.36 22.45
C TYR A 12 10.99 -7.04 23.21
N GLU A 13 11.76 -6.03 22.79
CA GLU A 13 11.80 -4.73 23.45
C GLU A 13 10.44 -4.04 23.43
N ILE A 14 9.80 -3.95 22.24
CA ILE A 14 8.51 -3.29 22.08
C ILE A 14 7.41 -4.01 22.88
N THR A 15 7.35 -5.35 22.82
CA THR A 15 6.33 -6.12 23.53
C THR A 15 6.49 -6.01 25.04
N ARG A 16 7.74 -6.00 25.54
CA ARG A 16 8.05 -5.77 26.97
C ARG A 16 7.62 -4.39 27.41
N ASP A 17 7.97 -3.36 26.65
CA ASP A 17 7.77 -1.95 27.04
C ASP A 17 6.31 -1.50 26.92
N LEU A 18 5.57 -2.04 25.94
CA LEU A 18 4.17 -1.70 25.69
C LEU A 18 3.19 -2.73 26.26
N GLY A 19 3.64 -3.91 26.68
CA GLY A 19 2.77 -4.98 27.17
C GLY A 19 1.80 -5.56 26.11
N ILE A 20 2.19 -5.51 24.82
CA ILE A 20 1.39 -6.03 23.72
C ILE A 20 1.98 -7.33 23.19
N PRO A 21 1.15 -8.27 22.66
CA PRO A 21 1.65 -9.47 22.02
C PRO A 21 2.53 -9.14 20.80
N GLY A 22 3.58 -9.91 20.58
CA GLY A 22 4.43 -9.81 19.41
C GLY A 22 4.88 -11.17 18.91
N GLU A 23 5.07 -11.26 17.60
CA GLU A 23 5.53 -12.45 16.90
C GLU A 23 6.73 -12.12 16.01
N VAL A 24 7.74 -12.99 16.03
CA VAL A 24 8.92 -12.87 15.16
C VAL A 24 8.63 -13.61 13.86
N GLU A 25 8.25 -12.87 12.85
CA GLU A 25 7.88 -13.43 11.56
C GLU A 25 8.04 -12.40 10.44
N GLU A 26 8.11 -12.89 9.21
CA GLU A 26 8.05 -12.05 8.01
C GLU A 26 6.62 -11.49 7.85
N CYS A 27 6.50 -10.17 7.65
CA CYS A 27 5.22 -9.45 7.74
C CYS A 27 4.16 -9.95 6.74
N ILE A 28 4.53 -10.32 5.51
CA ILE A 28 3.59 -10.79 4.49
C ILE A 28 3.03 -12.17 4.88
N GLN A 29 3.86 -13.05 5.42
CA GLN A 29 3.44 -14.36 5.90
C GLN A 29 2.50 -14.25 7.10
N SER A 30 2.80 -13.34 8.02
CA SER A 30 1.93 -13.04 9.16
C SER A 30 0.55 -12.56 8.68
N ILE A 31 0.49 -11.55 7.80
CA ILE A 31 -0.77 -11.03 7.26
C ILE A 31 -1.58 -12.12 6.55
N SER A 32 -0.91 -13.05 5.87
CA SER A 32 -1.56 -14.14 5.13
C SER A 32 -2.14 -15.25 6.01
N ARG A 33 -1.78 -15.28 7.30
CA ARG A 33 -2.28 -16.30 8.27
C ARG A 33 -3.38 -15.78 9.17
N ILE A 34 -3.42 -14.48 9.42
CA ILE A 34 -4.45 -13.90 10.29
C ILE A 34 -5.80 -13.86 9.58
N GLU A 35 -6.85 -14.22 10.33
CA GLU A 35 -8.19 -13.82 9.93
C GLU A 35 -8.27 -12.29 9.95
N MET A 36 -8.84 -11.72 8.90
CA MET A 36 -9.01 -10.28 8.78
C MET A 36 -10.48 -9.92 9.02
N PRO A 37 -10.92 -9.80 10.28
CA PRO A 37 -12.26 -9.27 10.57
C PRO A 37 -12.39 -7.84 10.03
N ASP A 38 -13.61 -7.38 9.81
CA ASP A 38 -13.88 -6.11 9.14
C ASP A 38 -13.36 -4.89 9.93
N ASP A 39 -13.23 -5.02 11.24
CA ASP A 39 -12.72 -3.98 12.15
C ASP A 39 -11.19 -4.03 12.36
N LEU A 40 -10.49 -4.99 11.74
CA LEU A 40 -9.03 -5.05 11.80
C LEU A 40 -8.40 -3.91 10.99
N TRP A 41 -7.44 -3.24 11.60
CA TRP A 41 -6.57 -2.29 10.92
C TRP A 41 -5.14 -2.84 10.80
N LEU A 42 -4.57 -2.69 9.63
CA LEU A 42 -3.16 -2.99 9.34
C LEU A 42 -2.38 -1.68 9.31
N ILE A 43 -1.29 -1.64 10.08
CA ILE A 43 -0.40 -0.47 10.19
C ILE A 43 0.98 -0.91 9.69
N PRO A 44 1.27 -0.79 8.38
CA PRO A 44 2.57 -1.17 7.83
C PRO A 44 3.65 -0.17 8.27
N ALA A 45 4.65 -0.66 9.00
CA ALA A 45 5.82 0.10 9.41
C ALA A 45 7.11 -0.48 8.78
N VAL A 46 7.01 -1.03 7.58
CA VAL A 46 8.11 -1.70 6.87
C VAL A 46 8.38 -1.02 5.52
N PRO A 47 9.62 -1.03 5.02
CA PRO A 47 10.00 -0.32 3.81
C PRO A 47 9.66 -1.10 2.52
N VAL A 48 8.45 -1.69 2.48
CA VAL A 48 7.93 -2.42 1.32
C VAL A 48 6.49 -2.01 1.04
N HIS A 49 6.04 -2.19 -0.20
CA HIS A 49 4.64 -1.95 -0.57
C HIS A 49 3.77 -3.14 -0.12
N VAL A 50 3.39 -3.16 1.15
CA VAL A 50 2.75 -4.31 1.82
C VAL A 50 1.51 -4.80 1.10
N GLY A 51 0.62 -3.91 0.65
CA GLY A 51 -0.59 -4.29 -0.08
C GLY A 51 -0.28 -5.04 -1.39
N PHE A 52 0.74 -4.61 -2.11
CA PHE A 52 1.21 -5.24 -3.34
C PHE A 52 1.88 -6.59 -3.08
N GLU A 53 2.79 -6.65 -2.10
CA GLU A 53 3.52 -7.86 -1.74
C GLU A 53 2.56 -8.96 -1.25
N TRP A 54 1.59 -8.57 -0.43
CA TRP A 54 0.57 -9.50 0.04
C TRP A 54 -0.32 -10.00 -1.11
N ALA A 55 -0.76 -9.12 -2.00
CA ALA A 55 -1.55 -9.52 -3.17
C ALA A 55 -0.80 -10.53 -4.05
N ILE A 56 0.51 -10.32 -4.30
CA ILE A 56 1.36 -11.29 -5.00
C ILE A 56 1.39 -12.64 -4.27
N ASN A 57 1.58 -12.62 -2.95
CA ASN A 57 1.64 -13.85 -2.15
C ASN A 57 0.34 -14.66 -2.26
N GLU A 58 -0.81 -14.00 -2.14
CA GLU A 58 -2.10 -14.66 -2.21
C GLU A 58 -2.42 -15.17 -3.63
N LEU A 59 -2.18 -14.36 -4.66
CA LEU A 59 -2.41 -14.75 -6.06
C LEU A 59 -1.51 -15.93 -6.48
N ASN A 60 -0.27 -16.00 -5.98
CA ASN A 60 0.63 -17.13 -6.24
C ASN A 60 0.11 -18.47 -5.69
N ARG A 61 -0.84 -18.47 -4.76
CA ARG A 61 -1.48 -19.70 -4.28
C ARG A 61 -2.44 -20.31 -5.30
N VAL A 62 -3.03 -19.46 -6.14
CA VAL A 62 -4.08 -19.86 -7.08
C VAL A 62 -3.67 -19.73 -8.56
N GLY A 63 -2.56 -19.05 -8.84
CA GLY A 63 -2.10 -18.79 -10.20
C GLY A 63 -0.60 -18.58 -10.30
N GLU A 64 -0.17 -17.99 -11.40
CA GLU A 64 1.18 -17.53 -11.66
C GLU A 64 1.20 -16.00 -11.67
N VAL A 65 2.10 -15.41 -10.89
CA VAL A 65 2.24 -13.95 -10.80
C VAL A 65 3.62 -13.51 -11.22
N ARG A 66 3.67 -12.50 -12.08
CA ARG A 66 4.90 -11.84 -12.51
C ARG A 66 4.86 -10.37 -12.17
N ARG A 67 5.91 -9.86 -11.51
CA ARG A 67 6.10 -8.43 -11.33
C ARG A 67 6.45 -7.79 -12.67
N LEU A 68 5.91 -6.62 -12.91
CA LEU A 68 6.19 -5.79 -14.07
C LEU A 68 6.69 -4.42 -13.61
N PRO A 69 7.50 -3.73 -14.40
CA PRO A 69 7.72 -2.31 -14.16
C PRO A 69 6.43 -1.53 -14.45
N VAL A 70 6.14 -0.52 -13.65
CA VAL A 70 5.07 0.44 -13.97
C VAL A 70 5.38 1.09 -15.33
N PRO A 71 4.43 1.16 -16.29
CA PRO A 71 4.66 1.76 -17.60
C PRO A 71 5.13 3.22 -17.49
N GLY A 72 6.08 3.63 -18.33
CA GLY A 72 6.65 4.98 -18.29
C GLY A 72 5.63 6.09 -18.60
N GLU A 73 4.57 5.78 -19.35
CA GLU A 73 3.47 6.72 -19.64
C GLU A 73 2.68 7.16 -18.39
N VAL A 74 2.80 6.42 -17.29
CA VAL A 74 2.15 6.72 -16.02
C VAL A 74 2.78 7.95 -15.37
N ASP A 75 4.08 8.16 -15.53
CA ASP A 75 4.80 9.25 -14.86
C ASP A 75 4.20 10.63 -15.18
N SER A 76 3.78 10.85 -16.44
CA SER A 76 3.16 12.11 -16.85
C SER A 76 1.76 12.37 -16.27
N LYS A 77 1.16 11.36 -15.63
CA LYS A 77 -0.20 11.41 -15.05
C LYS A 77 -0.18 11.58 -13.54
N LEU A 78 1.00 11.52 -12.94
CA LEU A 78 1.18 11.57 -11.49
C LEU A 78 1.85 12.88 -11.04
N PRO A 79 1.49 13.41 -9.88
CA PRO A 79 2.19 14.55 -9.31
C PRO A 79 3.55 14.12 -8.76
N ASN A 80 4.60 14.84 -9.14
CA ASN A 80 5.99 14.65 -8.67
C ASN A 80 6.42 13.18 -8.62
N PRO A 81 6.35 12.42 -9.73
CA PRO A 81 6.67 11.00 -9.73
C PRO A 81 8.16 10.76 -9.47
N ILE A 82 8.46 9.78 -8.64
CA ILE A 82 9.82 9.27 -8.40
C ILE A 82 9.84 7.81 -8.75
N ARG A 83 10.56 7.45 -9.81
CA ARG A 83 10.73 6.07 -10.24
C ARG A 83 12.01 5.49 -9.65
N VAL A 84 11.93 4.29 -9.08
CA VAL A 84 13.08 3.57 -8.57
C VAL A 84 13.47 2.41 -9.51
N PRO A 85 14.71 1.88 -9.39
CA PRO A 85 15.20 0.82 -10.29
C PRO A 85 14.38 -0.46 -10.30
N SER A 86 13.63 -0.77 -9.24
CA SER A 86 12.68 -1.91 -9.19
C SER A 86 11.51 -1.78 -10.16
N GLY A 87 11.26 -0.58 -10.71
CA GLY A 87 10.09 -0.27 -11.52
C GLY A 87 8.92 0.29 -10.74
N THR A 88 9.02 0.39 -9.43
CA THR A 88 8.06 1.05 -8.54
C THR A 88 8.05 2.56 -8.80
N VAL A 89 6.89 3.19 -8.67
CA VAL A 89 6.72 4.65 -8.77
C VAL A 89 6.11 5.18 -7.48
N TYR A 90 6.75 6.17 -6.90
CA TYR A 90 6.19 6.98 -5.82
C TYR A 90 5.61 8.26 -6.41
N ALA A 91 4.50 8.73 -5.86
CA ALA A 91 3.87 9.98 -6.26
C ALA A 91 3.52 10.80 -5.03
N SER A 92 3.62 12.13 -5.13
CA SER A 92 3.29 13.02 -4.02
C SER A 92 2.83 14.38 -4.51
N PHE A 93 1.80 14.93 -3.87
CA PHE A 93 1.49 16.35 -4.02
C PHE A 93 2.48 17.25 -3.27
N ALA A 94 3.17 16.72 -2.25
CA ALA A 94 4.18 17.45 -1.52
C ALA A 94 5.53 17.41 -2.25
N THR A 95 6.16 18.56 -2.37
CA THR A 95 7.56 18.73 -2.80
C THR A 95 8.48 19.06 -1.62
N PHE A 96 7.99 18.83 -0.40
CA PHE A 96 8.62 19.10 0.88
C PHE A 96 8.39 17.92 1.83
N VAL A 97 9.14 17.87 2.92
CA VAL A 97 8.92 16.86 3.98
C VAL A 97 7.67 17.25 4.77
N CYS A 98 6.66 16.40 4.76
CA CYS A 98 5.46 16.59 5.57
C CYS A 98 5.78 16.48 7.05
N PRO A 99 5.16 17.32 7.91
CA PRO A 99 5.34 17.18 9.35
C PRO A 99 4.68 15.90 9.87
N ASP A 100 5.31 15.28 10.87
CA ASP A 100 4.84 14.02 11.47
C ASP A 100 3.43 14.15 12.08
N TYR A 101 3.06 15.36 12.55
CA TYR A 101 1.75 15.64 13.10
C TYR A 101 0.66 15.95 12.06
N CYS A 102 0.93 15.77 10.77
CA CYS A 102 -0.09 16.01 9.74
C CYS A 102 -1.24 15.01 9.89
N SER A 103 -2.42 15.52 10.18
CA SER A 103 -3.65 14.72 10.31
C SER A 103 -4.33 14.43 8.97
N GLU A 104 -3.68 14.74 7.87
CA GLU A 104 -4.21 14.55 6.51
C GLU A 104 -5.56 15.26 6.28
N PRO A 105 -5.67 16.55 6.58
CA PRO A 105 -6.93 17.28 6.49
C PRO A 105 -7.47 17.28 5.05
N GLU A 106 -8.77 17.44 4.91
CA GLU A 106 -9.45 17.32 3.62
C GLU A 106 -9.17 18.49 2.70
N GLU A 107 -9.26 19.72 3.19
CA GLU A 107 -9.25 20.93 2.37
C GLU A 107 -7.90 21.65 2.40
N ILE A 108 -7.31 21.85 3.56
CA ILE A 108 -6.14 22.71 3.76
C ILE A 108 -4.93 21.89 4.18
N CYS A 109 -3.82 22.01 3.45
CA CYS A 109 -2.57 21.36 3.79
C CYS A 109 -2.01 21.88 5.11
N THR A 110 -1.74 20.99 6.08
CA THR A 110 -1.20 21.33 7.41
C THR A 110 0.13 22.11 7.33
N HIS A 111 0.99 21.77 6.35
CA HIS A 111 2.30 22.40 6.20
C HIS A 111 2.22 23.77 5.51
N THR A 112 1.50 23.86 4.40
CA THR A 112 1.50 25.08 3.57
C THR A 112 0.40 26.05 3.94
N GLY A 113 -0.63 25.64 4.68
CA GLY A 113 -1.83 26.44 4.93
C GLY A 113 -2.66 26.76 3.69
N LYS A 114 -2.38 26.12 2.54
CA LYS A 114 -3.07 26.34 1.26
C LYS A 114 -4.06 25.20 1.00
N GLU A 115 -5.02 25.48 0.12
CA GLU A 115 -5.92 24.45 -0.41
C GLU A 115 -5.14 23.29 -1.02
N ARG A 116 -5.66 22.09 -0.83
CA ARG A 116 -5.10 20.88 -1.40
C ARG A 116 -5.52 20.72 -2.85
N PRO A 117 -4.67 20.16 -3.71
CA PRO A 117 -5.02 19.96 -5.12
C PRO A 117 -6.01 18.79 -5.36
N GLY A 118 -6.46 18.13 -4.28
CA GLY A 118 -7.36 16.98 -4.32
C GLY A 118 -6.84 15.77 -3.53
N ASN A 119 -7.31 14.60 -3.88
CA ASN A 119 -6.94 13.33 -3.26
C ASN A 119 -6.06 12.52 -4.20
N LEU A 120 -4.86 12.14 -3.77
CA LEU A 120 -3.94 11.39 -4.64
C LEU A 120 -4.48 9.99 -4.97
N TYR A 121 -5.18 9.34 -4.04
CA TYR A 121 -5.80 8.04 -4.33
C TYR A 121 -6.81 8.13 -5.50
N GLU A 122 -7.57 9.22 -5.64
CA GLU A 122 -8.49 9.44 -6.77
C GLU A 122 -7.71 9.69 -8.08
N VAL A 123 -6.59 10.41 -8.02
CA VAL A 123 -5.70 10.58 -9.17
C VAL A 123 -5.16 9.23 -9.64
N LEU A 124 -4.75 8.36 -8.69
CA LEU A 124 -4.25 7.03 -8.99
C LEU A 124 -5.33 6.12 -9.57
N GLU A 125 -6.56 6.16 -9.04
CA GLU A 125 -7.72 5.44 -9.59
C GLU A 125 -8.03 5.85 -11.03
N GLY A 126 -7.82 7.12 -11.36
CA GLY A 126 -8.02 7.67 -12.70
C GLY A 126 -6.87 7.42 -13.69
N VAL A 127 -5.79 6.74 -13.28
CA VAL A 127 -4.66 6.46 -14.18
C VAL A 127 -5.08 5.48 -15.28
N LEU A 128 -4.89 5.90 -16.53
CA LEU A 128 -5.10 5.03 -17.69
C LEU A 128 -3.73 4.60 -18.24
N ALA A 129 -3.45 3.32 -18.26
CA ALA A 129 -2.26 2.74 -18.86
C ALA A 129 -2.67 1.58 -19.80
N SER A 130 -2.09 1.55 -20.98
CA SER A 130 -2.50 0.58 -22.02
C SER A 130 -2.29 -0.86 -21.56
N GLY A 131 -3.39 -1.62 -21.50
CA GLY A 131 -3.36 -3.04 -21.12
C GLY A 131 -3.22 -3.29 -19.62
N PHE A 132 -3.44 -2.29 -18.77
CA PHE A 132 -3.47 -2.43 -17.32
C PHE A 132 -4.82 -1.97 -16.75
N ASP A 133 -5.35 -2.75 -15.83
CA ASP A 133 -6.39 -2.33 -14.91
C ASP A 133 -5.74 -1.71 -13.66
N VAL A 134 -6.43 -0.81 -12.96
CA VAL A 134 -5.90 -0.13 -11.77
C VAL A 134 -6.65 -0.59 -10.52
N ALA A 135 -5.91 -0.88 -9.47
CA ALA A 135 -6.43 -1.22 -8.15
C ALA A 135 -5.74 -0.35 -7.09
N VAL A 136 -6.52 0.42 -6.35
CA VAL A 136 -6.00 1.36 -5.34
C VAL A 136 -6.45 0.96 -3.94
N LEU A 137 -5.49 0.81 -3.05
CA LEU A 137 -5.71 0.64 -1.61
C LEU A 137 -5.56 2.00 -0.92
N ARG A 138 -6.66 2.52 -0.40
CA ARG A 138 -6.59 3.75 0.37
C ARG A 138 -5.93 3.52 1.73
N SER A 139 -4.91 4.33 2.04
CA SER A 139 -4.32 4.46 3.37
C SER A 139 -4.88 5.70 4.09
N TRP A 140 -5.03 5.58 5.40
CA TRP A 140 -5.56 6.61 6.28
C TRP A 140 -4.53 7.02 7.31
N GLN A 141 -4.48 8.29 7.64
CA GLN A 141 -3.70 8.78 8.77
C GLN A 141 -4.48 8.55 10.06
N LEU A 142 -4.01 7.62 10.89
CA LEU A 142 -4.69 7.22 12.12
C LEU A 142 -4.23 8.03 13.34
N ALA A 143 -2.96 8.43 13.32
CA ALA A 143 -2.32 9.28 14.33
C ALA A 143 -1.11 9.98 13.69
N PRO A 144 -0.48 10.96 14.35
CA PRO A 144 0.76 11.56 13.87
C PRO A 144 1.82 10.49 13.52
N GLY A 145 2.28 10.47 12.26
CA GLY A 145 3.25 9.50 11.77
C GLY A 145 2.75 8.06 11.59
N VAL A 146 1.46 7.79 11.83
CA VAL A 146 0.88 6.44 11.79
C VAL A 146 -0.16 6.33 10.69
N GLY A 147 0.20 5.67 9.59
CA GLY A 147 -0.71 5.36 8.48
C GLY A 147 -1.15 3.90 8.50
N GLY A 148 -2.37 3.64 8.03
CA GLY A 148 -2.89 2.28 7.96
C GLY A 148 -4.12 2.16 7.07
N TYR A 149 -4.59 0.94 6.89
CA TYR A 149 -5.79 0.64 6.13
C TYR A 149 -6.58 -0.53 6.75
N PRO A 150 -7.92 -0.58 6.55
CA PRO A 150 -8.73 -1.69 7.02
C PRO A 150 -8.34 -3.00 6.33
N GLY A 151 -8.35 -4.11 7.06
CA GLY A 151 -8.17 -5.46 6.49
C GLY A 151 -9.24 -5.78 5.44
N LEU A 152 -10.46 -5.26 5.61
CA LEU A 152 -11.51 -5.35 4.59
C LEU A 152 -11.05 -4.77 3.25
N SER A 153 -10.47 -3.56 3.24
CA SER A 153 -10.00 -2.92 1.99
C SER A 153 -8.88 -3.72 1.31
N LEU A 154 -8.04 -4.38 2.10
CA LEU A 154 -7.01 -5.28 1.55
C LEU A 154 -7.64 -6.51 0.89
N ARG A 155 -8.66 -7.12 1.52
CA ARG A 155 -9.43 -8.23 0.92
C ARG A 155 -10.16 -7.81 -0.36
N GLU A 156 -10.78 -6.62 -0.36
CA GLU A 156 -11.47 -6.06 -1.53
C GLU A 156 -10.49 -5.82 -2.69
N LEU A 157 -9.30 -5.31 -2.41
CA LEU A 157 -8.21 -5.18 -3.38
C LEU A 157 -7.89 -6.53 -4.02
N LEU A 158 -7.66 -7.57 -3.20
CA LEU A 158 -7.36 -8.92 -3.69
C LEU A 158 -8.51 -9.51 -4.50
N ALA A 159 -9.75 -9.35 -4.02
CA ALA A 159 -10.94 -9.83 -4.73
C ALA A 159 -11.10 -9.15 -6.10
N GLY A 160 -10.85 -7.84 -6.18
CA GLY A 160 -10.86 -7.09 -7.42
C GLY A 160 -9.84 -7.60 -8.42
N ILE A 161 -8.57 -7.72 -8.02
CA ILE A 161 -7.49 -8.23 -8.87
C ILE A 161 -7.75 -9.71 -9.21
N GLY A 162 -8.11 -10.53 -8.24
CA GLY A 162 -8.33 -11.98 -8.40
C GLY A 162 -9.52 -12.34 -9.26
N SER A 163 -10.46 -11.41 -9.48
CA SER A 163 -11.67 -11.66 -10.28
C SER A 163 -11.39 -11.94 -11.75
N LYS A 164 -10.26 -11.44 -12.28
CA LYS A 164 -9.92 -11.55 -13.71
C LYS A 164 -8.40 -11.60 -13.89
N PRO A 165 -7.86 -12.64 -14.54
CA PRO A 165 -6.45 -12.66 -14.96
C PRO A 165 -6.13 -11.46 -15.84
N GLY A 166 -4.93 -10.87 -15.66
CA GLY A 166 -4.54 -9.69 -16.44
C GLY A 166 -3.35 -8.96 -15.85
N ARG A 167 -3.16 -7.73 -16.31
CA ARG A 167 -2.13 -6.82 -15.82
C ARG A 167 -2.77 -5.73 -14.96
N TYR A 168 -2.14 -5.46 -13.83
CA TYR A 168 -2.65 -4.52 -12.86
C TYR A 168 -1.57 -3.53 -12.42
N LEU A 169 -1.96 -2.27 -12.32
CA LEU A 169 -1.29 -1.27 -11.51
C LEU A 169 -1.91 -1.33 -10.12
N VAL A 170 -1.12 -1.68 -9.13
CA VAL A 170 -1.56 -1.74 -7.74
C VAL A 170 -0.94 -0.58 -7.00
N ALA A 171 -1.76 0.24 -6.38
CA ALA A 171 -1.30 1.40 -5.62
C ALA A 171 -1.81 1.38 -4.18
N THR A 172 -1.00 1.91 -3.27
CA THR A 172 -1.43 2.29 -1.93
C THR A 172 -1.20 3.78 -1.77
N SER A 173 -2.22 4.51 -1.35
CA SER A 173 -2.15 5.96 -1.27
C SER A 173 -2.98 6.54 -0.14
N CYS A 174 -2.42 7.51 0.54
CA CYS A 174 -3.17 8.48 1.33
C CYS A 174 -3.63 9.66 0.44
N ARG A 175 -4.12 10.74 1.04
CA ARG A 175 -4.51 11.93 0.27
C ARG A 175 -3.36 12.62 -0.46
N CYS A 176 -2.11 12.47 0.02
CA CYS A 176 -0.96 13.22 -0.48
C CYS A 176 0.17 12.40 -1.08
N HIS A 177 0.37 11.18 -0.60
CA HIS A 177 1.50 10.33 -0.95
C HIS A 177 1.00 8.97 -1.38
N GLY A 178 1.64 8.37 -2.37
CA GLY A 178 1.29 7.04 -2.85
C GLY A 178 2.49 6.30 -3.41
N VAL A 179 2.36 5.00 -3.44
CA VAL A 179 3.27 4.07 -4.10
C VAL A 179 2.47 3.24 -5.08
N MET A 180 3.05 2.95 -6.24
CA MET A 180 2.44 2.13 -7.28
C MET A 180 3.45 1.13 -7.80
N ASP A 181 3.02 -0.11 -7.90
CA ASP A 181 3.72 -1.22 -8.52
C ASP A 181 2.85 -1.88 -9.59
N ALA A 182 3.43 -2.75 -10.41
CA ALA A 182 2.70 -3.44 -11.45
C ALA A 182 2.92 -4.95 -11.40
N LEU A 183 1.87 -5.70 -11.71
CA LEU A 183 1.91 -7.15 -11.85
C LEU A 183 1.13 -7.63 -13.07
N GLU A 184 1.44 -8.84 -13.48
CA GLU A 184 0.60 -9.67 -14.33
C GLU A 184 0.33 -10.98 -13.60
N TRP A 185 -0.92 -11.42 -13.58
CA TRP A 185 -1.23 -12.74 -13.05
C TRP A 185 -2.09 -13.53 -14.03
N ARG A 186 -1.96 -14.85 -13.99
CA ARG A 186 -2.67 -15.81 -14.83
C ARG A 186 -3.13 -16.99 -13.98
N THR A 187 -4.27 -17.58 -14.33
CA THR A 187 -4.66 -18.88 -13.76
C THR A 187 -3.63 -19.93 -14.18
N LYS A 188 -3.36 -20.91 -13.30
CA LYS A 188 -2.61 -22.10 -13.71
C LYS A 188 -3.42 -22.80 -14.79
N GLU A 189 -2.79 -23.06 -15.93
CA GLU A 189 -3.36 -23.98 -16.93
C GLU A 189 -3.41 -25.37 -16.27
N GLU A 190 -4.58 -26.03 -16.37
CA GLU A 190 -4.74 -27.42 -15.96
C GLU A 190 -3.94 -28.37 -16.86
#